data_bcd553a42d3b06dc9d7873f03f7d4508
#
_entry.id   bcd553a42d3b06dc9d7873f03f7d4508
#
_cell.length_a   1.000
_cell.length_b   1.000
_cell.length_c   1.000
_cell.angle_alpha   90.00
_cell.angle_beta   90.00
_cell.angle_gamma   90.00
#
_symmetry.space_group_name_H-M   'P 1'
#
loop_
_entity.id
_entity.type
_entity.pdbx_description
1 polymer ?
#
loop_
_entity_poly.entity_id
_entity_poly.type
_entity_poly.pdbx_seq_one_letter_code
_entity_poly.pdbx_strand_id
1 'polypeptide(L)'
;PWISVFGFSEENIRASRMVTRKDIDRFFPDVPVTIIRVGGHMSVINTKAMEQLDRDKMECISGGAFEKDENGVYTGIATEGAQQYVLDSMPPADEEVVLALLAQEQEILLRNGITAIHDAGTDMMPPRDYVALYEKMNDRGLLKIRTNLMVRPEEKESPSSFADYLRCCKERHREDARFTIGAVKLFADGSLGGMTAAVNRSYVGAPENTGLLLKERLDTYIKPLADAGHQVAVHAIGDRSTGYVTGLYSACERREEDRLRIEHAELMDEGLI
;
A
#
# COMPACT_ATOMS: atom_id res chain seq x y z
N PRO A 1 15.80 5.93 -17.38
CA PRO A 1 15.24 5.11 -16.29
C PRO A 1 15.15 5.95 -15.02
N TRP A 2 14.12 5.69 -14.20
CA TRP A 2 14.01 6.27 -12.87
C TRP A 2 14.86 5.50 -11.86
N ILE A 3 15.32 6.20 -10.81
CA ILE A 3 15.86 5.59 -9.61
C ILE A 3 14.75 5.64 -8.55
N SER A 4 14.34 4.48 -8.05
CA SER A 4 13.40 4.36 -6.94
C SER A 4 14.10 3.75 -5.72
N VAL A 5 13.98 4.41 -4.57
CA VAL A 5 14.57 3.98 -3.30
C VAL A 5 13.47 3.92 -2.26
N PHE A 6 13.41 2.84 -1.49
CA PHE A 6 12.44 2.66 -0.40
C PHE A 6 13.12 2.60 0.97
N GLY A 7 12.42 3.07 1.98
CA GLY A 7 12.76 2.82 3.38
C GLY A 7 13.54 3.93 4.08
N PHE A 8 13.53 5.19 3.57
CA PHE A 8 14.10 6.28 4.34
C PHE A 8 13.19 6.70 5.51
N SER A 9 13.82 7.21 6.57
CA SER A 9 13.15 7.90 7.67
C SER A 9 13.96 9.12 8.05
N GLU A 10 13.30 10.26 8.27
CA GLU A 10 13.92 11.49 8.72
C GLU A 10 14.63 11.33 10.07
N GLU A 11 14.17 10.41 10.92
CA GLU A 11 14.80 10.10 12.22
C GLU A 11 16.18 9.46 12.05
N ASN A 12 16.41 8.74 10.95
CA ASN A 12 17.66 8.07 10.66
C ASN A 12 18.62 8.93 9.82
N ILE A 13 18.21 10.14 9.45
CA ILE A 13 19.04 11.07 8.69
C ILE A 13 19.74 12.04 9.64
N ARG A 14 21.05 12.22 9.46
CA ARG A 14 21.86 13.11 10.31
C ARG A 14 21.28 14.53 10.45
N ALA A 15 20.59 15.03 9.43
CA ALA A 15 19.96 16.33 9.42
C ALA A 15 18.68 16.41 10.27
N SER A 16 18.12 15.29 10.69
CA SER A 16 16.89 15.18 11.49
C SER A 16 15.72 16.04 10.94
N ARG A 17 15.60 16.11 9.63
CA ARG A 17 14.54 16.82 8.92
C ARG A 17 14.10 16.04 7.69
N MET A 18 12.94 16.37 7.17
CA MET A 18 12.46 15.83 5.91
C MET A 18 13.41 16.15 4.75
N VAL A 19 13.67 15.17 3.91
CA VAL A 19 14.38 15.33 2.63
C VAL A 19 13.49 16.12 1.68
N THR A 20 14.08 16.96 0.87
CA THR A 20 13.40 17.73 -0.17
C THR A 20 14.01 17.44 -1.54
N ARG A 21 13.35 17.88 -2.61
CA ARG A 21 13.92 17.76 -3.98
C ARG A 21 15.31 18.36 -4.11
N LYS A 22 15.59 19.48 -3.39
CA LYS A 22 16.90 20.16 -3.42
C LYS A 22 18.03 19.29 -2.86
N ASP A 23 17.73 18.41 -1.91
CA ASP A 23 18.72 17.49 -1.34
C ASP A 23 19.07 16.41 -2.38
N ILE A 24 18.09 15.92 -3.13
CA ILE A 24 18.26 14.89 -4.16
C ILE A 24 18.94 15.49 -5.39
N ASP A 25 18.52 16.68 -5.83
CA ASP A 25 19.07 17.39 -6.99
C ASP A 25 20.61 17.61 -6.92
N ARG A 26 21.13 17.73 -5.71
CA ARG A 26 22.58 17.90 -5.48
C ARG A 26 23.41 16.70 -5.96
N PHE A 27 22.82 15.50 -5.94
CA PHE A 27 23.50 14.25 -6.30
C PHE A 27 23.00 13.67 -7.63
N PHE A 28 21.75 13.92 -7.98
CA PHE A 28 21.09 13.37 -9.16
C PHE A 28 20.33 14.47 -9.93
N PRO A 29 21.04 15.45 -10.52
CA PRO A 29 20.38 16.56 -11.21
C PRO A 29 19.72 16.14 -12.53
N ASP A 30 20.23 15.09 -13.20
CA ASP A 30 19.86 14.72 -14.56
C ASP A 30 19.04 13.42 -14.66
N VAL A 31 18.84 12.74 -13.53
CA VAL A 31 18.12 11.45 -13.49
C VAL A 31 16.88 11.61 -12.60
N PRO A 32 15.68 11.17 -13.05
CA PRO A 32 14.51 11.16 -12.21
C PRO A 32 14.70 10.23 -11.02
N VAL A 33 14.45 10.74 -9.81
CA VAL A 33 14.59 9.98 -8.56
C VAL A 33 13.33 10.12 -7.71
N THR A 34 12.87 9.02 -7.15
CA THR A 34 11.89 8.99 -6.06
C THR A 34 12.45 8.24 -4.86
N ILE A 35 12.26 8.79 -3.67
CA ILE A 35 12.64 8.17 -2.41
C ILE A 35 11.36 7.99 -1.58
N ILE A 36 10.99 6.75 -1.31
CA ILE A 36 9.76 6.39 -0.61
C ILE A 36 10.08 6.24 0.89
N ARG A 37 9.31 6.93 1.74
CA ARG A 37 9.42 6.82 3.20
C ARG A 37 9.07 5.41 3.68
N VAL A 38 9.67 5.01 4.81
CA VAL A 38 9.50 3.67 5.41
C VAL A 38 8.05 3.24 5.58
N GLY A 39 7.14 4.17 5.88
CA GLY A 39 5.70 3.88 5.99
C GLY A 39 4.97 3.64 4.66
N GLY A 40 5.59 3.92 3.51
CA GLY A 40 4.97 3.68 2.20
C GLY A 40 3.91 4.71 1.77
N HIS A 41 3.59 5.70 2.58
CA HIS A 41 2.51 6.69 2.34
C HIS A 41 3.02 8.07 1.91
N MET A 42 4.32 8.20 1.70
CA MET A 42 4.96 9.46 1.32
C MET A 42 6.21 9.17 0.50
N SER A 43 6.43 9.97 -0.51
CA SER A 43 7.68 9.98 -1.27
C SER A 43 8.23 11.38 -1.47
N VAL A 44 9.51 11.45 -1.77
CA VAL A 44 10.18 12.70 -2.19
C VAL A 44 10.75 12.48 -3.58
N ILE A 45 10.40 13.35 -4.50
CA ILE A 45 10.89 13.34 -5.88
C ILE A 45 11.81 14.52 -6.13
N ASN A 46 12.80 14.34 -6.99
CA ASN A 46 13.68 15.41 -7.41
C ASN A 46 13.08 16.28 -8.53
N THR A 47 13.76 17.36 -8.89
CA THR A 47 13.32 18.25 -9.96
C THR A 47 13.15 17.51 -11.29
N LYS A 48 14.06 16.59 -11.62
CA LYS A 48 14.03 15.83 -12.86
C LYS A 48 12.84 14.87 -12.98
N ALA A 49 12.43 14.27 -11.87
CA ALA A 49 11.20 13.47 -11.78
C ALA A 49 9.96 14.37 -11.92
N MET A 50 9.95 15.52 -11.24
CA MET A 50 8.82 16.46 -11.28
C MET A 50 8.58 17.05 -12.66
N GLU A 51 9.62 17.24 -13.48
CA GLU A 51 9.52 17.68 -14.87
C GLU A 51 8.74 16.72 -15.77
N GLN A 52 8.60 15.45 -15.36
CA GLN A 52 7.86 14.43 -16.10
C GLN A 52 6.39 14.33 -15.71
N LEU A 53 5.99 15.05 -14.66
CA LEU A 53 4.61 15.09 -14.19
C LEU A 53 3.82 16.21 -14.84
N ASP A 54 2.54 15.97 -15.07
CA ASP A 54 1.59 16.98 -15.52
C ASP A 54 1.22 17.91 -14.34
N ARG A 55 1.53 19.20 -14.48
CA ARG A 55 1.32 20.21 -13.44
C ARG A 55 -0.15 20.41 -13.11
N ASP A 56 -1.03 20.38 -14.10
CA ASP A 56 -2.45 20.56 -13.88
C ASP A 56 -3.02 19.41 -13.07
N LYS A 57 -2.56 18.19 -13.32
CA LYS A 57 -2.90 17.03 -12.50
C LYS A 57 -2.36 17.14 -11.09
N MET A 58 -1.12 17.61 -10.89
CA MET A 58 -0.55 17.80 -9.55
C MET A 58 -1.39 18.75 -8.68
N GLU A 59 -2.01 19.78 -9.26
CA GLU A 59 -2.87 20.72 -8.52
C GLU A 59 -4.27 20.16 -8.19
N CYS A 60 -4.71 19.11 -8.89
CA CYS A 60 -6.06 18.54 -8.77
C CYS A 60 -6.10 17.17 -8.06
N ILE A 61 -5.00 16.74 -7.45
CA ILE A 61 -4.94 15.45 -6.73
C ILE A 61 -5.93 15.43 -5.56
N SER A 62 -6.71 14.37 -5.49
CA SER A 62 -7.58 14.11 -4.34
C SER A 62 -6.96 13.05 -3.41
N GLY A 63 -7.23 13.15 -2.11
CA GLY A 63 -6.74 12.19 -1.13
C GLY A 63 -5.24 12.22 -0.89
N GLY A 64 -4.59 13.37 -1.13
CA GLY A 64 -3.15 13.59 -0.94
C GLY A 64 -2.72 14.94 -1.49
N ALA A 65 -1.44 15.27 -1.39
CA ALA A 65 -0.92 16.56 -1.85
C ALA A 65 0.56 16.52 -2.24
N PHE A 66 0.94 17.39 -3.18
CA PHE A 66 2.31 17.83 -3.38
C PHE A 66 2.58 19.04 -2.48
N GLU A 67 3.52 18.91 -1.54
CA GLU A 67 3.84 19.96 -0.58
C GLU A 67 4.54 21.14 -1.25
N LYS A 68 4.15 22.36 -0.84
CA LYS A 68 4.78 23.62 -1.25
C LYS A 68 5.41 24.31 -0.04
N ASP A 69 6.52 24.98 -0.27
CA ASP A 69 7.14 25.86 0.72
C ASP A 69 6.36 27.17 0.90
N GLU A 70 6.82 28.03 1.83
CA GLU A 70 6.24 29.34 2.14
C GLU A 70 6.15 30.29 0.93
N ASN A 71 6.93 30.02 -0.12
CA ASN A 71 6.93 30.80 -1.36
C ASN A 71 6.07 30.16 -2.45
N GLY A 72 5.32 29.08 -2.14
CA GLY A 72 4.51 28.34 -3.08
C GLY A 72 5.29 27.43 -4.04
N VAL A 73 6.56 27.16 -3.74
CA VAL A 73 7.42 26.30 -4.56
C VAL A 73 7.34 24.86 -4.05
N TYR A 74 7.12 23.91 -4.94
CA TYR A 74 7.07 22.49 -4.59
C TYR A 74 8.35 22.03 -3.91
N THR A 75 8.20 21.37 -2.77
CA THR A 75 9.32 20.79 -1.97
C THR A 75 9.82 19.48 -2.57
N GLY A 76 9.02 18.83 -3.39
CA GLY A 76 9.22 17.48 -3.90
C GLY A 76 8.52 16.39 -3.09
N ILE A 77 7.96 16.73 -1.93
CA ILE A 77 7.22 15.80 -1.09
C ILE A 77 5.84 15.56 -1.70
N ALA A 78 5.47 14.29 -1.83
CA ALA A 78 4.17 13.83 -2.30
C ALA A 78 3.60 12.83 -1.29
N THR A 79 2.35 13.03 -0.87
CA THR A 79 1.66 12.20 0.12
C THR A 79 0.45 11.50 -0.50
N GLU A 80 0.16 10.28 -0.06
CA GLU A 80 -1.02 9.49 -0.40
C GLU A 80 -1.33 9.49 -1.92
N GLY A 81 -2.47 10.05 -2.36
CA GLY A 81 -2.86 10.13 -3.77
C GLY A 81 -1.83 10.84 -4.67
N ALA A 82 -1.08 11.81 -4.14
CA ALA A 82 0.02 12.44 -4.88
C ALA A 82 1.22 11.50 -5.04
N GLN A 83 1.53 10.71 -4.02
CA GLN A 83 2.53 9.65 -4.14
C GLN A 83 2.10 8.60 -5.17
N GLN A 84 0.84 8.15 -5.13
CA GLN A 84 0.33 7.21 -6.12
C GLN A 84 0.47 7.75 -7.54
N TYR A 85 0.14 9.02 -7.76
CA TYR A 85 0.31 9.66 -9.07
C TYR A 85 1.78 9.67 -9.53
N VAL A 86 2.75 9.86 -8.61
CA VAL A 86 4.19 9.72 -8.93
C VAL A 86 4.50 8.29 -9.39
N LEU A 87 4.05 7.28 -8.64
CA LEU A 87 4.30 5.87 -8.96
C LEU A 87 3.71 5.47 -10.31
N ASP A 88 2.46 5.88 -10.59
CA ASP A 88 1.76 5.63 -11.87
C ASP A 88 2.43 6.32 -13.07
N SER A 89 3.20 7.40 -12.82
CA SER A 89 3.93 8.14 -13.84
C SER A 89 5.31 7.55 -14.15
N MET A 90 5.76 6.58 -13.35
CA MET A 90 7.03 5.89 -13.60
C MET A 90 6.89 4.92 -14.78
N PRO A 91 7.94 4.76 -15.61
CA PRO A 91 7.95 3.71 -16.62
C PRO A 91 7.76 2.33 -15.95
N PRO A 92 7.00 1.41 -16.55
CA PRO A 92 6.86 0.07 -16.02
C PRO A 92 8.24 -0.60 -15.92
N ALA A 93 8.44 -1.35 -14.84
CA ALA A 93 9.65 -2.14 -14.66
C ALA A 93 9.67 -3.31 -15.66
N ASP A 94 10.86 -3.69 -16.12
CA ASP A 94 11.03 -4.90 -16.90
C ASP A 94 10.66 -6.13 -16.06
N GLU A 95 9.72 -6.93 -16.53
CA GLU A 95 9.17 -8.07 -15.80
C GLU A 95 10.25 -9.09 -15.41
N GLU A 96 11.20 -9.38 -16.31
CA GLU A 96 12.28 -10.33 -16.03
C GLU A 96 13.21 -9.81 -14.92
N VAL A 97 13.43 -8.49 -14.87
CA VAL A 97 14.18 -7.85 -13.79
C VAL A 97 13.40 -7.97 -12.46
N VAL A 98 12.10 -7.72 -12.46
CA VAL A 98 11.25 -7.88 -11.26
C VAL A 98 11.26 -9.33 -10.77
N LEU A 99 11.09 -10.31 -11.65
CA LEU A 99 11.16 -11.73 -11.32
C LEU A 99 12.50 -12.11 -10.69
N ALA A 100 13.62 -11.63 -11.28
CA ALA A 100 14.96 -11.88 -10.76
C ALA A 100 15.17 -11.28 -9.37
N LEU A 101 14.70 -10.04 -9.14
CA LEU A 101 14.77 -9.37 -7.84
C LEU A 101 13.95 -10.09 -6.78
N LEU A 102 12.70 -10.46 -7.09
CA LEU A 102 11.83 -11.21 -6.16
C LEU A 102 12.42 -12.59 -5.81
N ALA A 103 13.05 -13.27 -6.79
CA ALA A 103 13.75 -14.52 -6.54
C ALA A 103 14.96 -14.32 -5.61
N GLN A 104 15.70 -13.22 -5.76
CA GLN A 104 16.84 -12.87 -4.93
C GLN A 104 16.42 -12.49 -3.49
N GLU A 105 15.36 -11.71 -3.32
CA GLU A 105 14.84 -11.29 -2.01
C GLU A 105 14.45 -12.48 -1.13
N GLN A 106 13.94 -13.55 -1.72
CA GLN A 106 13.62 -14.77 -0.97
C GLN A 106 14.84 -15.39 -0.28
N GLU A 107 16.04 -15.25 -0.87
CA GLU A 107 17.27 -15.72 -0.22
C GLU A 107 17.58 -14.93 1.05
N ILE A 108 17.28 -13.62 1.05
CA ILE A 108 17.45 -12.76 2.23
C ILE A 108 16.45 -13.18 3.31
N LEU A 109 15.19 -13.41 2.93
CA LEU A 109 14.16 -13.90 3.86
C LEU A 109 14.54 -15.23 4.48
N LEU A 110 14.98 -16.20 3.67
CA LEU A 110 15.42 -17.53 4.14
C LEU A 110 16.62 -17.46 5.07
N ARG A 111 17.62 -16.61 4.79
CA ARG A 111 18.78 -16.39 5.69
C ARG A 111 18.36 -15.85 7.05
N ASN A 112 17.24 -15.13 7.13
CA ASN A 112 16.66 -14.63 8.36
C ASN A 112 15.65 -15.61 9.00
N GLY A 113 15.54 -16.84 8.48
CA GLY A 113 14.65 -17.87 9.01
C GLY A 113 13.19 -17.73 8.59
N ILE A 114 12.87 -16.80 7.67
CA ILE A 114 11.50 -16.58 7.18
C ILE A 114 11.22 -17.57 6.06
N THR A 115 10.28 -18.49 6.29
CA THR A 115 9.92 -19.56 5.34
C THR A 115 8.52 -19.42 4.77
N ALA A 116 7.76 -18.44 5.26
CA ALA A 116 6.43 -18.11 4.77
C ALA A 116 6.13 -16.63 4.96
N ILE A 117 5.40 -16.03 4.03
CA ILE A 117 4.94 -14.64 4.10
C ILE A 117 3.46 -14.53 3.72
N HIS A 118 2.81 -13.52 4.27
CA HIS A 118 1.61 -12.94 3.71
C HIS A 118 2.03 -11.66 2.97
N ASP A 119 1.84 -11.64 1.65
CA ASP A 119 2.16 -10.48 0.84
C ASP A 119 0.89 -9.64 0.63
N ALA A 120 0.91 -8.40 1.09
CA ALA A 120 -0.23 -7.50 1.05
C ALA A 120 -0.42 -6.78 -0.30
N GLY A 121 0.36 -7.14 -1.31
CA GLY A 121 0.38 -6.52 -2.62
C GLY A 121 1.27 -5.27 -2.69
N THR A 122 1.25 -4.62 -3.83
CA THR A 122 2.02 -3.40 -4.12
C THR A 122 1.15 -2.35 -4.79
N ASP A 123 1.50 -1.08 -4.63
CA ASP A 123 0.92 0.03 -5.38
C ASP A 123 1.70 0.34 -6.68
N MET A 124 2.77 -0.40 -6.95
CA MET A 124 3.64 -0.19 -8.11
C MET A 124 3.15 -0.88 -9.39
N MET A 125 2.12 -1.71 -9.30
CA MET A 125 1.49 -2.36 -10.46
C MET A 125 0.02 -2.70 -10.17
N PRO A 126 -0.80 -2.87 -11.23
CA PRO A 126 -2.19 -3.30 -11.09
C PRO A 126 -2.31 -4.61 -10.30
N PRO A 127 -3.34 -4.78 -9.47
CA PRO A 127 -3.52 -5.98 -8.64
C PRO A 127 -3.49 -7.29 -9.41
N ARG A 128 -4.08 -7.33 -10.61
CA ARG A 128 -4.13 -8.55 -11.44
C ARG A 128 -2.78 -8.87 -12.06
N ASP A 129 -2.00 -7.87 -12.45
CA ASP A 129 -0.65 -8.06 -12.97
C ASP A 129 0.26 -8.61 -11.88
N TYR A 130 0.04 -8.16 -10.63
CA TYR A 130 0.79 -8.69 -9.47
C TYR A 130 0.45 -10.15 -9.17
N VAL A 131 -0.83 -10.55 -9.29
CA VAL A 131 -1.22 -11.97 -9.22
C VAL A 131 -0.56 -12.77 -10.34
N ALA A 132 -0.61 -12.28 -11.58
CA ALA A 132 -0.01 -12.95 -12.74
C ALA A 132 1.52 -13.10 -12.59
N LEU A 133 2.19 -12.12 -11.98
CA LEU A 133 3.61 -12.20 -11.67
C LEU A 133 3.93 -13.36 -10.71
N TYR A 134 3.16 -13.52 -9.64
CA TYR A 134 3.31 -14.65 -8.70
C TYR A 134 2.95 -16.00 -9.34
N GLU A 135 1.91 -16.05 -10.16
CA GLU A 135 1.57 -17.25 -10.95
C GLU A 135 2.78 -17.66 -11.82
N LYS A 136 3.37 -16.71 -12.54
CA LYS A 136 4.57 -16.96 -13.35
C LYS A 136 5.78 -17.41 -12.52
N MET A 137 6.02 -16.81 -11.35
CA MET A 137 7.06 -17.25 -10.43
C MET A 137 6.84 -18.71 -9.99
N ASN A 138 5.60 -19.05 -9.66
CA ASN A 138 5.23 -20.40 -9.25
C ASN A 138 5.46 -21.40 -10.37
N ASP A 139 4.96 -21.12 -11.58
CA ASP A 139 5.08 -21.99 -12.75
C ASP A 139 6.53 -22.22 -13.19
N ARG A 140 7.39 -21.21 -12.99
CA ARG A 140 8.84 -21.30 -13.28
C ARG A 140 9.66 -21.92 -12.12
N GLY A 141 9.01 -22.30 -11.01
CA GLY A 141 9.69 -22.85 -9.83
C GLY A 141 10.59 -21.84 -9.11
N LEU A 142 10.32 -20.54 -9.25
CA LEU A 142 11.10 -19.46 -8.63
C LEU A 142 10.69 -19.19 -7.18
N LEU A 143 9.54 -19.69 -6.72
CA LEU A 143 9.11 -19.55 -5.34
C LEU A 143 9.83 -20.54 -4.44
N LYS A 144 10.60 -20.04 -3.48
CA LYS A 144 11.34 -20.81 -2.48
C LYS A 144 10.66 -20.83 -1.13
N ILE A 145 9.92 -19.77 -0.80
CA ILE A 145 9.13 -19.61 0.42
C ILE A 145 7.64 -19.78 0.12
N ARG A 146 6.87 -20.13 1.14
CA ARG A 146 5.41 -20.15 1.02
C ARG A 146 4.87 -18.73 1.01
N THR A 147 4.13 -18.38 -0.03
CA THR A 147 3.51 -17.06 -0.18
C THR A 147 2.00 -17.16 -0.19
N ASN A 148 1.37 -16.46 0.74
CA ASN A 148 -0.07 -16.23 0.74
C ASN A 148 -0.30 -14.79 0.27
N LEU A 149 -0.75 -14.64 -0.98
CA LEU A 149 -0.94 -13.34 -1.60
C LEU A 149 -2.31 -12.77 -1.23
N MET A 150 -2.33 -11.58 -0.63
CA MET A 150 -3.54 -10.81 -0.44
C MET A 150 -3.83 -10.00 -1.70
N VAL A 151 -5.07 -10.07 -2.20
CA VAL A 151 -5.44 -9.42 -3.46
C VAL A 151 -6.35 -8.23 -3.20
N ARG A 152 -6.09 -7.14 -3.91
CA ARG A 152 -6.92 -5.93 -3.87
C ARG A 152 -7.87 -5.91 -5.05
N PRO A 153 -9.11 -5.38 -4.88
CA PRO A 153 -9.96 -5.07 -6.03
C PRO A 153 -9.35 -3.93 -6.85
N GLU A 154 -9.58 -3.95 -8.14
CA GLU A 154 -9.26 -2.83 -9.03
C GLU A 154 -10.13 -1.60 -8.71
N GLU A 155 -9.73 -0.43 -9.18
CA GLU A 155 -10.33 0.85 -8.75
C GLU A 155 -11.85 0.93 -8.99
N LYS A 156 -12.32 0.40 -10.12
CA LYS A 156 -13.74 0.46 -10.53
C LYS A 156 -14.41 -0.91 -10.59
N GLU A 157 -13.80 -1.91 -10.00
CA GLU A 157 -14.32 -3.28 -10.03
C GLU A 157 -15.48 -3.43 -9.04
N SER A 158 -16.55 -4.14 -9.44
CA SER A 158 -17.65 -4.44 -8.51
C SER A 158 -17.26 -5.56 -7.53
N PRO A 159 -17.82 -5.59 -6.30
CA PRO A 159 -17.57 -6.66 -5.36
C PRO A 159 -17.88 -8.05 -5.91
N SER A 160 -18.95 -8.21 -6.71
CA SER A 160 -19.32 -9.49 -7.31
C SER A 160 -18.32 -9.96 -8.35
N SER A 161 -17.89 -9.07 -9.26
CA SER A 161 -16.84 -9.39 -10.25
C SER A 161 -15.54 -9.79 -9.57
N PHE A 162 -15.17 -9.08 -8.53
CA PHE A 162 -13.97 -9.38 -7.77
C PHE A 162 -14.07 -10.71 -6.99
N ALA A 163 -15.22 -11.01 -6.40
CA ALA A 163 -15.46 -12.30 -5.74
C ALA A 163 -15.33 -13.48 -6.71
N ASP A 164 -15.89 -13.35 -7.91
CA ASP A 164 -15.76 -14.37 -8.97
C ASP A 164 -14.30 -14.57 -9.40
N TYR A 165 -13.57 -13.48 -9.59
CA TYR A 165 -12.14 -13.54 -9.88
C TYR A 165 -11.34 -14.26 -8.79
N LEU A 166 -11.57 -13.90 -7.53
CA LEU A 166 -10.89 -14.54 -6.38
C LEU A 166 -11.21 -16.03 -6.29
N ARG A 167 -12.46 -16.41 -6.53
CA ARG A 167 -12.86 -17.81 -6.54
C ARG A 167 -12.08 -18.59 -7.61
N CYS A 168 -12.03 -18.09 -8.84
CA CYS A 168 -11.26 -18.71 -9.91
C CYS A 168 -9.76 -18.82 -9.57
N CYS A 169 -9.16 -17.78 -8.97
CA CYS A 169 -7.76 -17.83 -8.54
C CYS A 169 -7.53 -18.88 -7.44
N LYS A 170 -8.40 -18.92 -6.42
CA LYS A 170 -8.30 -19.88 -5.32
C LYS A 170 -8.47 -21.33 -5.80
N GLU A 171 -9.36 -21.59 -6.76
CA GLU A 171 -9.54 -22.90 -7.36
C GLU A 171 -8.29 -23.37 -8.10
N ARG A 172 -7.62 -22.48 -8.86
CA ARG A 172 -6.36 -22.79 -9.57
C ARG A 172 -5.22 -23.14 -8.62
N HIS A 173 -5.16 -22.53 -7.45
CA HIS A 173 -4.05 -22.66 -6.51
C HIS A 173 -4.41 -23.42 -5.22
N ARG A 174 -5.53 -24.12 -5.19
CA ARG A 174 -6.07 -24.81 -4.01
C ARG A 174 -5.11 -25.85 -3.43
N GLU A 175 -4.39 -26.55 -4.28
CA GLU A 175 -3.48 -27.65 -3.88
C GLU A 175 -2.00 -27.24 -3.90
N ASP A 176 -1.71 -25.95 -4.19
CA ASP A 176 -0.36 -25.47 -4.24
C ASP A 176 0.18 -25.23 -2.83
N ALA A 177 1.29 -25.89 -2.48
CA ALA A 177 1.89 -25.75 -1.16
C ALA A 177 2.73 -24.48 -0.99
N ARG A 178 3.09 -23.80 -2.08
CA ARG A 178 4.00 -22.63 -2.05
C ARG A 178 3.31 -21.31 -2.41
N PHE A 179 2.27 -21.35 -3.21
CA PHE A 179 1.53 -20.16 -3.62
C PHE A 179 0.03 -20.35 -3.37
N THR A 180 -0.57 -19.43 -2.64
CA THR A 180 -2.01 -19.40 -2.39
C THR A 180 -2.54 -17.99 -2.51
N ILE A 181 -3.77 -17.86 -2.99
CA ILE A 181 -4.53 -16.62 -2.91
C ILE A 181 -5.24 -16.55 -1.56
N GLY A 182 -4.89 -15.55 -0.78
CA GLY A 182 -5.35 -15.36 0.60
C GLY A 182 -6.54 -14.41 0.75
N ALA A 183 -6.37 -13.47 1.66
CA ALA A 183 -7.39 -12.48 1.99
C ALA A 183 -7.55 -11.40 0.91
N VAL A 184 -8.72 -10.79 0.88
CA VAL A 184 -8.93 -9.49 0.24
C VAL A 184 -8.22 -8.42 1.06
N LYS A 185 -7.38 -7.59 0.45
CA LYS A 185 -6.70 -6.47 1.11
C LYS A 185 -7.40 -5.16 0.82
N LEU A 186 -7.80 -4.46 1.87
CA LEU A 186 -8.38 -3.12 1.81
C LEU A 186 -7.60 -2.17 2.74
N PHE A 187 -7.82 -0.88 2.56
CA PHE A 187 -7.26 0.18 3.38
C PHE A 187 -8.38 1.04 3.96
N ALA A 188 -8.34 1.28 5.27
CA ALA A 188 -9.28 2.15 5.96
C ALA A 188 -8.74 3.56 6.13
N ASP A 189 -7.42 3.70 6.27
CA ASP A 189 -6.75 4.97 6.52
C ASP A 189 -5.29 4.91 6.04
N GLY A 190 -4.51 5.93 6.39
CA GLY A 190 -3.08 5.99 6.13
C GLY A 190 -2.23 5.66 7.37
N SER A 191 -1.22 6.49 7.68
CA SER A 191 -0.23 6.23 8.74
C SER A 191 -0.17 7.33 9.79
N LEU A 192 0.28 7.00 11.01
CA LEU A 192 0.52 7.99 12.08
C LEU A 192 1.62 8.97 11.69
N GLY A 193 2.74 8.48 11.16
CA GLY A 193 3.86 9.33 10.75
C GLY A 193 3.54 10.29 9.60
N GLY A 194 2.55 9.95 8.75
CA GLY A 194 2.02 10.84 7.71
C GLY A 194 0.89 11.75 8.19
N MET A 195 0.43 11.59 9.44
CA MET A 195 -0.77 12.24 10.00
C MET A 195 -2.05 11.98 9.17
N THR A 196 -2.11 10.80 8.54
CA THR A 196 -3.21 10.36 7.67
C THR A 196 -4.00 9.18 8.25
N ALA A 197 -3.50 8.53 9.32
CA ALA A 197 -4.29 7.57 10.09
C ALA A 197 -5.53 8.26 10.70
N ALA A 198 -6.69 7.61 10.59
CA ALA A 198 -7.95 8.20 11.03
C ALA A 198 -8.12 8.06 12.54
N VAL A 199 -8.00 9.18 13.26
CA VAL A 199 -8.00 9.25 14.71
C VAL A 199 -9.20 10.02 15.26
N ASN A 200 -9.64 9.70 16.48
CA ASN A 200 -10.74 10.40 17.16
C ASN A 200 -10.32 11.77 17.71
N ARG A 201 -9.05 11.95 18.03
CA ARG A 201 -8.48 13.22 18.51
C ARG A 201 -7.50 13.77 17.51
N SER A 202 -7.51 15.08 17.28
CA SER A 202 -6.59 15.74 16.36
C SER A 202 -5.13 15.49 16.72
N TYR A 203 -4.29 15.47 15.68
CA TYR A 203 -2.85 15.34 15.83
C TYR A 203 -2.24 16.52 16.59
N VAL A 204 -1.24 16.24 17.40
CA VAL A 204 -0.49 17.29 18.12
C VAL A 204 0.18 18.22 17.10
N GLY A 205 -0.04 19.52 17.24
CA GLY A 205 0.45 20.52 16.28
C GLY A 205 -0.40 20.71 15.01
N ALA A 206 -1.49 19.92 14.83
CA ALA A 206 -2.41 20.03 13.71
C ALA A 206 -3.87 19.88 14.19
N PRO A 207 -4.44 20.90 14.87
CA PRO A 207 -5.70 20.78 15.62
C PRO A 207 -6.94 20.48 14.76
N GLU A 208 -6.89 20.74 13.47
CA GLU A 208 -7.98 20.41 12.53
C GLU A 208 -7.77 19.06 11.81
N ASN A 209 -6.60 18.43 12.00
CA ASN A 209 -6.29 17.17 11.33
C ASN A 209 -6.64 15.97 12.21
N THR A 210 -7.56 15.14 11.73
CA THR A 210 -7.95 13.84 12.33
C THR A 210 -7.69 12.67 11.36
N GLY A 211 -6.85 12.86 10.37
CA GLY A 211 -6.55 11.87 9.34
C GLY A 211 -7.70 11.63 8.35
N LEU A 212 -7.53 10.64 7.51
CA LEU A 212 -8.43 10.31 6.39
C LEU A 212 -9.04 8.92 6.61
N LEU A 213 -10.37 8.82 6.60
CA LEU A 213 -11.09 7.54 6.61
C LEU A 213 -11.66 7.26 5.21
N LEU A 214 -11.25 6.17 4.57
CA LEU A 214 -11.66 5.73 3.23
C LEU A 214 -12.99 4.96 3.26
N LYS A 215 -14.00 5.59 3.82
CA LYS A 215 -15.29 5.00 4.18
C LYS A 215 -16.02 4.35 3.00
N GLU A 216 -16.15 5.05 1.88
CA GLU A 216 -16.93 4.61 0.73
C GLU A 216 -16.45 3.25 0.19
N ARG A 217 -15.15 3.05 0.13
CA ARG A 217 -14.56 1.80 -0.33
C ARG A 217 -14.81 0.65 0.65
N LEU A 218 -14.73 0.92 1.95
CA LEU A 218 -15.02 -0.07 2.99
C LEU A 218 -16.48 -0.52 2.95
N ASP A 219 -17.40 0.43 2.90
CA ASP A 219 -18.85 0.18 2.83
C ASP A 219 -19.24 -0.64 1.59
N THR A 220 -18.53 -0.40 0.47
CA THR A 220 -18.79 -1.09 -0.80
C THR A 220 -18.32 -2.55 -0.75
N TYR A 221 -17.15 -2.85 -0.17
CA TYR A 221 -16.49 -4.14 -0.35
C TYR A 221 -16.58 -5.08 0.85
N ILE A 222 -16.53 -4.58 2.09
CA ILE A 222 -16.36 -5.46 3.27
C ILE A 222 -17.50 -6.46 3.37
N LYS A 223 -18.73 -5.98 3.51
CA LYS A 223 -19.87 -6.87 3.74
C LYS A 223 -20.11 -7.84 2.56
N PRO A 224 -20.18 -7.42 1.29
CA PRO A 224 -20.40 -8.35 0.18
C PRO A 224 -19.34 -9.44 0.06
N LEU A 225 -18.07 -9.13 0.33
CA LEU A 225 -17.00 -10.11 0.21
C LEU A 225 -16.92 -11.04 1.42
N ALA A 226 -17.14 -10.53 2.62
CA ALA A 226 -17.20 -11.35 3.83
C ALA A 226 -18.40 -12.32 3.79
N ASP A 227 -19.59 -11.85 3.43
CA ASP A 227 -20.78 -12.68 3.32
C ASP A 227 -20.64 -13.74 2.21
N ALA A 228 -19.85 -13.46 1.16
CA ALA A 228 -19.46 -14.43 0.14
C ALA A 228 -18.40 -15.46 0.61
N GLY A 229 -17.94 -15.38 1.86
CA GLY A 229 -16.97 -16.30 2.46
C GLY A 229 -15.52 -16.02 2.11
N HIS A 230 -15.20 -14.78 1.72
CA HIS A 230 -13.82 -14.37 1.56
C HIS A 230 -13.28 -13.78 2.86
N GLN A 231 -12.08 -14.20 3.25
CA GLN A 231 -11.33 -13.50 4.29
C GLN A 231 -11.05 -12.07 3.83
N VAL A 232 -11.37 -11.08 4.66
CA VAL A 232 -11.06 -9.67 4.42
C VAL A 232 -10.05 -9.21 5.46
N ALA A 233 -8.97 -8.57 5.00
CA ALA A 233 -7.88 -8.02 5.78
C ALA A 233 -7.80 -6.52 5.51
N VAL A 234 -8.11 -5.70 6.51
CA VAL A 234 -8.17 -4.24 6.35
C VAL A 234 -7.03 -3.57 7.11
N HIS A 235 -6.22 -2.77 6.41
CA HIS A 235 -5.31 -1.86 7.06
C HIS A 235 -6.10 -0.80 7.81
N ALA A 236 -5.95 -0.73 9.12
CA ALA A 236 -6.53 0.29 9.98
C ALA A 236 -5.57 0.58 11.14
N ILE A 237 -5.04 1.79 11.19
CA ILE A 237 -4.03 2.23 12.16
C ILE A 237 -4.64 3.10 13.25
N GLY A 238 -5.47 4.07 12.88
CA GLY A 238 -6.13 4.97 13.81
C GLY A 238 -7.27 4.30 14.59
N ASP A 239 -7.55 4.78 15.78
CA ASP A 239 -8.66 4.30 16.62
C ASP A 239 -10.04 4.51 15.96
N ARG A 240 -10.21 5.58 15.18
CA ARG A 240 -11.46 5.83 14.43
C ARG A 240 -11.63 4.84 13.27
N SER A 241 -10.59 4.55 12.51
CA SER A 241 -10.64 3.56 11.42
C SER A 241 -10.80 2.15 11.95
N THR A 242 -10.10 1.79 13.02
CA THR A 242 -10.21 0.49 13.67
C THR A 242 -11.65 0.26 14.19
N GLY A 243 -12.23 1.25 14.87
CA GLY A 243 -13.62 1.19 15.33
C GLY A 243 -14.62 1.07 14.19
N TYR A 244 -14.40 1.81 13.10
CA TYR A 244 -15.26 1.74 11.92
C TYR A 244 -15.24 0.36 11.26
N VAL A 245 -14.06 -0.21 11.04
CA VAL A 245 -13.89 -1.55 10.45
C VAL A 245 -14.48 -2.64 11.35
N THR A 246 -14.27 -2.55 12.66
CA THR A 246 -14.87 -3.48 13.65
C THR A 246 -16.40 -3.44 13.58
N GLY A 247 -16.99 -2.24 13.44
CA GLY A 247 -18.44 -2.07 13.25
C GLY A 247 -18.94 -2.75 11.97
N LEU A 248 -18.23 -2.58 10.85
CA LEU A 248 -18.58 -3.25 9.59
C LEU A 248 -18.45 -4.77 9.69
N TYR A 249 -17.40 -5.28 10.32
CA TYR A 249 -17.22 -6.72 10.54
C TYR A 249 -18.32 -7.31 11.43
N SER A 250 -18.80 -6.56 12.40
CA SER A 250 -19.91 -6.99 13.28
C SER A 250 -21.24 -7.12 12.54
N ALA A 251 -21.40 -6.44 11.40
CA ALA A 251 -22.58 -6.49 10.55
C ALA A 251 -22.53 -7.57 9.46
N CYS A 252 -21.40 -8.30 9.32
CA CYS A 252 -21.26 -9.38 8.36
C CYS A 252 -21.84 -10.69 8.90
N GLU A 253 -22.29 -11.56 8.00
CA GLU A 253 -22.58 -12.96 8.30
C GLU A 253 -21.26 -13.70 8.50
N ARG A 254 -20.87 -13.88 9.78
CA ARG A 254 -19.57 -14.44 10.16
C ARG A 254 -19.64 -15.94 10.39
N ARG A 255 -18.66 -16.64 9.82
CA ARG A 255 -18.32 -18.03 10.16
C ARG A 255 -16.96 -18.03 10.85
N GLU A 256 -16.70 -19.01 11.70
CA GLU A 256 -15.43 -19.10 12.45
C GLU A 256 -14.22 -19.18 11.51
N GLU A 257 -14.37 -19.84 10.38
CA GLU A 257 -13.33 -20.00 9.36
C GLU A 257 -13.02 -18.73 8.55
N ASP A 258 -13.89 -17.72 8.53
CA ASP A 258 -13.70 -16.51 7.70
C ASP A 258 -12.53 -15.65 8.17
N ARG A 259 -12.20 -15.70 9.47
CA ARG A 259 -11.02 -15.06 10.07
C ARG A 259 -10.81 -13.62 9.60
N LEU A 260 -11.88 -12.80 9.61
CA LEU A 260 -11.81 -11.38 9.31
C LEU A 260 -10.77 -10.73 10.21
N ARG A 261 -9.88 -9.87 9.67
CA ARG A 261 -8.78 -9.31 10.45
C ARG A 261 -8.49 -7.86 10.10
N ILE A 262 -7.91 -7.17 11.05
CA ILE A 262 -7.37 -5.82 10.92
C ILE A 262 -5.85 -5.93 10.91
N GLU A 263 -5.21 -5.32 9.92
CA GLU A 263 -3.77 -5.16 9.86
C GLU A 263 -3.37 -3.93 10.67
N HIS A 264 -2.26 -4.01 11.38
CA HIS A 264 -1.66 -3.00 12.25
C HIS A 264 -2.40 -2.82 13.59
N ALA A 265 -3.61 -2.22 13.59
CA ALA A 265 -4.38 -1.93 14.82
C ALA A 265 -3.52 -1.21 15.88
N GLU A 266 -2.78 -0.15 15.45
CA GLU A 266 -1.78 0.50 16.31
C GLU A 266 -2.41 1.35 17.41
N LEU A 267 -3.55 1.99 17.13
CA LEU A 267 -4.33 2.73 18.13
C LEU A 267 -5.66 2.02 18.38
N MET A 268 -5.80 1.50 19.59
CA MET A 268 -7.01 0.84 20.05
C MET A 268 -7.35 1.34 21.46
N ASP A 269 -8.63 1.43 21.76
CA ASP A 269 -9.11 1.61 23.13
C ASP A 269 -9.66 0.29 23.69
N GLU A 270 -9.92 0.26 25.01
CA GLU A 270 -10.45 -0.95 25.68
C GLU A 270 -11.80 -1.41 25.11
N GLY A 271 -12.58 -0.53 24.50
CA GLY A 271 -13.87 -0.87 23.89
C GLY A 271 -13.75 -1.57 22.52
N LEU A 272 -12.57 -1.54 21.92
CA LEU A 272 -12.28 -2.17 20.64
C LEU A 272 -11.61 -3.55 20.77
N ILE A 273 -11.14 -3.90 21.96
CA ILE A 273 -10.54 -5.19 22.29
C ILE A 273 -11.64 -6.17 22.72
#